data_b1ef665e13f93c533ed3e5a0275a51d4
#
_entry.id   b1ef665e13f93c533ed3e5a0275a51d4
#
_cell.length_a   1.000
_cell.length_b   1.000
_cell.length_c   1.000
_cell.angle_alpha   90.00
_cell.angle_beta   90.00
_cell.angle_gamma   90.00
#
_symmetry.space_group_name_H-M   'P 1'
#
loop_
_entity.id
_entity.type
_entity.pdbx_description
1 polymer ?
#
loop_
_entity_poly.entity_id
_entity_poly.type
_entity_poly.pdbx_seq_one_letter_code
_entity_poly.pdbx_strand_id
1 'polypeptide(L)'
;MPSEIAAAGLRERKKEETRHRLLEGAARLFKERGFEATTVADIAAYANVSVRTFFRYFESKEALLLPDGVEIFAYVENALARRPADEEPLDAVCNALLEAAEPFAASTLTALSHPVQGIENVVTARLVQAFSDFEERLAVLVERRLPPGTPDADLTAAVIACAALSAVRAVLRTRRARRASGLTDTGPAPLLRAFGILRAIGSSEQS
;
A
#
# COMPACT_ATOMS: atom_id res chain seq x y z
N MET A 1 -7.64 20.80 -30.65
CA MET A 1 -8.02 19.85 -29.60
C MET A 1 -7.14 18.59 -29.47
N PRO A 2 -6.46 18.00 -30.49
CA PRO A 2 -5.54 16.86 -30.29
C PRO A 2 -4.20 17.23 -29.58
N SER A 3 -3.74 18.46 -29.69
CA SER A 3 -2.47 18.95 -29.17
C SER A 3 -2.42 19.05 -27.63
N GLU A 4 -3.53 19.38 -26.96
CA GLU A 4 -3.57 19.54 -25.50
C GLU A 4 -3.60 18.19 -24.77
N ILE A 5 -4.28 17.20 -25.34
CA ILE A 5 -4.33 15.83 -24.80
C ILE A 5 -2.95 15.17 -24.91
N ALA A 6 -2.24 15.37 -26.01
CA ALA A 6 -0.89 14.88 -26.19
C ALA A 6 0.11 15.57 -25.25
N ALA A 7 -0.03 16.87 -25.01
CA ALA A 7 0.80 17.63 -24.08
C ALA A 7 0.55 17.26 -22.61
N ALA A 8 -0.71 16.98 -22.24
CA ALA A 8 -1.06 16.49 -20.91
C ALA A 8 -0.46 15.09 -20.64
N GLY A 9 -0.55 14.17 -21.60
CA GLY A 9 0.06 12.85 -21.52
C GLY A 9 1.59 12.88 -21.42
N LEU A 10 2.25 13.80 -22.13
CA LEU A 10 3.70 13.97 -22.05
C LEU A 10 4.15 14.54 -20.68
N ARG A 11 3.37 15.45 -20.10
CA ARG A 11 3.63 16.00 -18.76
C ARG A 11 3.48 14.92 -17.68
N GLU A 12 2.46 14.11 -17.77
CA GLU A 12 2.23 13.02 -16.80
C GLU A 12 3.32 11.94 -16.91
N ARG A 13 3.72 11.56 -18.12
CA ARG A 13 4.86 10.66 -18.33
C ARG A 13 6.16 11.19 -17.76
N LYS A 14 6.48 12.47 -17.97
CA LYS A 14 7.68 13.11 -17.39
C LYS A 14 7.60 13.20 -15.87
N LYS A 15 6.43 13.40 -15.32
CA LYS A 15 6.20 13.42 -13.88
C LYS A 15 6.47 12.03 -13.28
N GLU A 16 5.92 10.98 -13.89
CA GLU A 16 6.12 9.60 -13.46
C GLU A 16 7.58 9.15 -13.61
N GLU A 17 8.23 9.49 -14.70
CA GLU A 17 9.65 9.21 -14.91
C GLU A 17 10.54 9.90 -13.86
N THR A 18 10.22 11.13 -13.48
CA THR A 18 10.96 11.84 -12.43
C THR A 18 10.73 11.20 -11.07
N ARG A 19 9.49 10.82 -10.76
CA ARG A 19 9.13 10.11 -9.53
C ARG A 19 9.89 8.79 -9.43
N HIS A 20 9.90 8.02 -10.50
CA HIS A 20 10.61 6.73 -10.56
C HIS A 20 12.12 6.89 -10.32
N ARG A 21 12.77 7.89 -10.95
CA ARG A 21 14.21 8.15 -10.73
C ARG A 21 14.54 8.57 -9.29
N LEU A 22 13.66 9.31 -8.63
CA LEU A 22 13.82 9.65 -7.21
C LEU A 22 13.73 8.41 -6.31
N LEU A 23 12.80 7.50 -6.58
CA LEU A 23 12.65 6.23 -5.86
C LEU A 23 13.85 5.30 -6.09
N GLU A 24 14.30 5.17 -7.32
CA GLU A 24 15.49 4.39 -7.69
C GLU A 24 16.74 4.91 -6.99
N GLY A 25 16.94 6.23 -7.04
CA GLY A 25 18.06 6.89 -6.36
C GLY A 25 18.04 6.69 -4.86
N ALA A 26 16.87 6.82 -4.24
CA ALA A 26 16.70 6.57 -2.81
C ALA A 26 17.00 5.10 -2.44
N ALA A 27 16.43 4.15 -3.16
CA ALA A 27 16.66 2.72 -2.92
C ALA A 27 18.14 2.36 -3.02
N ARG A 28 18.84 2.88 -4.02
CA ARG A 28 20.26 2.67 -4.22
C ARG A 28 21.10 3.30 -3.10
N LEU A 29 20.87 4.58 -2.79
CA LEU A 29 21.66 5.30 -1.79
C LEU A 29 21.40 4.76 -0.38
N PHE A 30 20.17 4.38 -0.04
CA PHE A 30 19.85 3.73 1.23
C PHE A 30 20.57 2.38 1.38
N LYS A 31 20.70 1.62 0.29
CA LYS A 31 21.46 0.37 0.28
C LYS A 31 22.96 0.59 0.42
N GLU A 32 23.51 1.61 -0.25
CA GLU A 32 24.96 1.86 -0.29
C GLU A 32 25.49 2.55 0.98
N ARG A 33 24.74 3.50 1.54
CA ARG A 33 25.21 4.39 2.61
C ARG A 33 24.35 4.33 3.88
N GLY A 34 23.20 3.65 3.83
CA GLY A 34 22.19 3.66 4.87
C GLY A 34 21.26 4.88 4.77
N PHE A 35 20.13 4.78 5.47
CA PHE A 35 19.08 5.81 5.43
C PHE A 35 19.55 7.12 6.09
N GLU A 36 20.15 7.05 7.28
CA GLU A 36 20.56 8.23 8.06
C GLU A 36 21.62 9.07 7.32
N ALA A 37 22.58 8.42 6.68
CA ALA A 37 23.66 9.10 5.95
C ALA A 37 23.23 9.62 4.57
N THR A 38 22.05 9.28 4.09
CA THR A 38 21.51 9.74 2.80
C THR A 38 20.65 10.98 3.01
N THR A 39 20.96 12.05 2.28
CA THR A 39 20.21 13.31 2.33
C THR A 39 19.24 13.45 1.15
N VAL A 40 18.24 14.32 1.29
CA VAL A 40 17.35 14.71 0.17
C VAL A 40 18.16 15.31 -0.98
N ALA A 41 19.25 16.04 -0.69
CA ALA A 41 20.12 16.62 -1.70
C ALA A 41 20.83 15.53 -2.52
N ASP A 42 21.30 14.45 -1.88
CA ASP A 42 21.94 13.33 -2.58
C ASP A 42 20.96 12.62 -3.52
N ILE A 43 19.73 12.40 -3.06
CA ILE A 43 18.68 11.75 -3.84
C ILE A 43 18.26 12.62 -5.03
N ALA A 44 18.10 13.92 -4.81
CA ALA A 44 17.77 14.88 -5.87
C ALA A 44 18.90 14.95 -6.92
N ALA A 45 20.15 14.99 -6.48
CA ALA A 45 21.33 14.97 -7.35
C ALA A 45 21.38 13.67 -8.18
N TYR A 46 21.14 12.51 -7.58
CA TYR A 46 21.08 11.24 -8.31
C TYR A 46 20.01 11.26 -9.42
N ALA A 47 18.83 11.78 -9.10
CA ALA A 47 17.71 11.89 -10.05
C ALA A 47 17.87 13.04 -11.06
N ASN A 48 18.97 13.82 -10.97
CA ASN A 48 19.22 15.02 -11.78
C ASN A 48 18.09 16.05 -11.69
N VAL A 49 17.64 16.34 -10.47
CA VAL A 49 16.61 17.35 -10.18
C VAL A 49 17.05 18.24 -9.02
N SER A 50 16.37 19.39 -8.84
CA SER A 50 16.60 20.23 -7.67
C SER A 50 15.93 19.66 -6.41
N VAL A 51 16.43 20.03 -5.23
CA VAL A 51 15.77 19.74 -3.92
C VAL A 51 14.33 20.26 -3.89
N ARG A 52 14.07 21.45 -4.47
CA ARG A 52 12.71 21.98 -4.63
C ARG A 52 11.83 21.04 -5.48
N THR A 53 12.41 20.43 -6.51
CA THR A 53 11.71 19.46 -7.35
C THR A 53 11.41 18.19 -6.57
N PHE A 54 12.33 17.71 -5.74
CA PHE A 54 12.08 16.59 -4.84
C PHE A 54 10.84 16.84 -3.97
N PHE A 55 10.76 17.98 -3.27
CA PHE A 55 9.64 18.32 -2.39
C PHE A 55 8.31 18.52 -3.11
N ARG A 56 8.29 18.59 -4.41
CA ARG A 56 7.05 18.55 -5.21
C ARG A 56 6.48 17.13 -5.35
N TYR A 57 7.31 16.10 -5.18
CA TYR A 57 6.92 14.68 -5.31
C TYR A 57 6.78 13.98 -3.97
N PHE A 58 7.61 14.33 -3.01
CA PHE A 58 7.70 13.69 -1.71
C PHE A 58 7.85 14.74 -0.61
N GLU A 59 7.05 14.65 0.43
CA GLU A 59 7.07 15.60 1.55
C GLU A 59 8.33 15.48 2.44
N SER A 60 8.96 14.31 2.44
CA SER A 60 10.16 14.03 3.23
C SER A 60 10.95 12.84 2.67
N LYS A 61 12.15 12.60 3.19
CA LYS A 61 12.98 11.42 2.88
C LYS A 61 12.28 10.12 3.29
N GLU A 62 11.55 10.16 4.40
CA GLU A 62 10.77 9.04 4.93
C GLU A 62 9.62 8.63 4.02
N ALA A 63 9.05 9.57 3.26
CA ALA A 63 7.99 9.28 2.30
C ALA A 63 8.44 8.33 1.17
N LEU A 64 9.75 8.28 0.91
CA LEU A 64 10.33 7.34 -0.06
C LEU A 64 10.35 5.89 0.42
N LEU A 65 10.17 5.65 1.71
CA LEU A 65 10.13 4.30 2.27
C LEU A 65 8.79 3.58 1.98
N LEU A 66 7.73 4.36 1.70
CA LEU A 66 6.39 3.87 1.39
C LEU A 66 5.77 4.70 0.26
N PRO A 67 6.36 4.67 -0.94
CA PRO A 67 5.99 5.60 -2.01
C PRO A 67 4.58 5.37 -2.58
N ASP A 68 4.07 4.15 -2.49
CA ASP A 68 2.88 3.72 -3.24
C ASP A 68 1.60 3.68 -2.39
N GLY A 69 1.63 4.21 -1.15
CA GLY A 69 0.49 4.15 -0.24
C GLY A 69 -0.79 4.81 -0.83
N VAL A 70 -0.63 5.93 -1.53
CA VAL A 70 -1.74 6.64 -2.18
C VAL A 70 -2.24 5.86 -3.41
N GLU A 71 -1.33 5.29 -4.19
CA GLU A 71 -1.65 4.52 -5.39
C GLU A 71 -2.34 3.21 -5.06
N ILE A 72 -1.85 2.48 -4.05
CA ILE A 72 -2.48 1.26 -3.55
C ILE A 72 -3.91 1.55 -3.10
N PHE A 73 -4.12 2.65 -2.35
CA PHE A 73 -5.47 3.01 -1.90
C PHE A 73 -6.40 3.31 -3.08
N ALA A 74 -5.97 4.15 -4.03
CA ALA A 74 -6.77 4.47 -5.21
C ALA A 74 -7.09 3.22 -6.04
N TYR A 75 -6.16 2.26 -6.11
CA TYR A 75 -6.40 1.00 -6.79
C TYR A 75 -7.45 0.15 -6.07
N VAL A 76 -7.34 0.01 -4.74
CA VAL A 76 -8.33 -0.73 -3.92
C VAL A 76 -9.71 -0.06 -3.99
N GLU A 77 -9.77 1.28 -3.91
CA GLU A 77 -11.01 2.04 -4.06
C GLU A 77 -11.69 1.75 -5.40
N ASN A 78 -10.94 1.81 -6.50
CA ASN A 78 -11.46 1.48 -7.82
C ASN A 78 -11.86 0.01 -7.96
N ALA A 79 -11.07 -0.92 -7.40
CA ALA A 79 -11.39 -2.33 -7.39
C ALA A 79 -12.68 -2.60 -6.61
N LEU A 80 -12.81 -2.00 -5.42
CA LEU A 80 -14.00 -2.12 -4.58
C LEU A 80 -15.26 -1.53 -5.25
N ALA A 81 -15.11 -0.40 -5.95
CA ALA A 81 -16.22 0.23 -6.68
C ALA A 81 -16.76 -0.64 -7.83
N ARG A 82 -15.92 -1.50 -8.41
CA ARG A 82 -16.32 -2.45 -9.48
C ARG A 82 -16.94 -3.75 -8.96
N ARG A 83 -16.87 -4.01 -7.65
CA ARG A 83 -17.44 -5.25 -7.07
C ARG A 83 -18.97 -5.22 -7.15
N PRO A 84 -19.63 -6.38 -7.37
CA PRO A 84 -21.08 -6.50 -7.33
C PRO A 84 -21.68 -5.89 -6.06
N ALA A 85 -22.83 -5.24 -6.19
CA ALA A 85 -23.46 -4.56 -5.06
C ALA A 85 -24.04 -5.56 -4.02
N ASP A 86 -24.36 -6.77 -4.47
CA ASP A 86 -24.88 -7.89 -3.68
C ASP A 86 -23.78 -8.78 -3.06
N GLU A 87 -22.52 -8.49 -3.34
CA GLU A 87 -21.39 -9.20 -2.71
C GLU A 87 -21.26 -8.78 -1.26
N GLU A 88 -21.10 -9.79 -0.35
CA GLU A 88 -20.88 -9.55 1.06
C GLU A 88 -19.76 -8.54 1.30
N PRO A 89 -19.93 -7.52 2.17
CA PRO A 89 -18.97 -6.43 2.33
C PRO A 89 -17.53 -6.88 2.64
N LEU A 90 -17.36 -7.89 3.49
CA LEU A 90 -16.04 -8.44 3.81
C LEU A 90 -15.41 -9.11 2.58
N ASP A 91 -16.19 -9.86 1.81
CA ASP A 91 -15.72 -10.52 0.60
C ASP A 91 -15.32 -9.51 -0.46
N ALA A 92 -16.11 -8.47 -0.66
CA ALA A 92 -15.80 -7.39 -1.58
C ALA A 92 -14.46 -6.71 -1.24
N VAL A 93 -14.22 -6.43 0.03
CA VAL A 93 -12.95 -5.85 0.52
C VAL A 93 -11.79 -6.81 0.32
N CYS A 94 -11.93 -8.07 0.72
CA CYS A 94 -10.89 -9.08 0.56
C CYS A 94 -10.50 -9.27 -0.92
N ASN A 95 -11.50 -9.32 -1.81
CA ASN A 95 -11.26 -9.48 -3.24
C ASN A 95 -10.65 -8.24 -3.87
N ALA A 96 -11.04 -7.02 -3.46
CA ALA A 96 -10.40 -5.77 -3.89
C ALA A 96 -8.93 -5.69 -3.44
N LEU A 97 -8.61 -6.09 -2.22
CA LEU A 97 -7.24 -6.16 -1.70
C LEU A 97 -6.40 -7.23 -2.43
N LEU A 98 -7.00 -8.37 -2.79
CA LEU A 98 -6.33 -9.40 -3.59
C LEU A 98 -5.99 -8.90 -4.99
N GLU A 99 -6.94 -8.22 -5.65
CA GLU A 99 -6.72 -7.60 -6.95
C GLU A 99 -5.61 -6.55 -6.90
N ALA A 100 -5.57 -5.73 -5.84
CA ALA A 100 -4.52 -4.75 -5.62
C ALA A 100 -3.15 -5.37 -5.31
N ALA A 101 -3.11 -6.57 -4.72
CA ALA A 101 -1.84 -7.19 -4.32
C ALA A 101 -0.94 -7.56 -5.50
N GLU A 102 -1.50 -7.86 -6.67
CA GLU A 102 -0.74 -8.32 -7.84
C GLU A 102 0.14 -7.21 -8.45
N PRO A 103 -0.39 -6.03 -8.83
CA PRO A 103 0.43 -4.96 -9.38
C PRO A 103 1.44 -4.37 -8.38
N PHE A 104 1.17 -4.47 -7.07
CA PHE A 104 2.03 -3.92 -6.02
C PHE A 104 2.99 -4.95 -5.40
N ALA A 105 2.83 -6.25 -5.72
CA ALA A 105 3.72 -7.31 -5.22
C ALA A 105 5.19 -7.09 -5.63
N ALA A 106 5.43 -6.49 -6.79
CA ALA A 106 6.77 -6.28 -7.34
C ALA A 106 7.44 -4.99 -6.83
N SER A 107 6.67 -3.96 -6.42
CA SER A 107 7.23 -2.65 -6.09
C SER A 107 7.36 -2.40 -4.59
N THR A 108 6.28 -2.11 -3.90
CA THR A 108 6.29 -1.61 -2.52
C THR A 108 6.45 -2.72 -1.49
N LEU A 109 5.79 -3.87 -1.69
CA LEU A 109 5.93 -5.00 -0.77
C LEU A 109 7.35 -5.58 -0.81
N THR A 110 8.06 -5.42 -1.91
CA THR A 110 9.47 -5.81 -2.04
C THR A 110 10.38 -4.85 -1.29
N ALA A 111 10.13 -3.53 -1.35
CA ALA A 111 10.87 -2.54 -0.58
C ALA A 111 10.67 -2.72 0.94
N LEU A 112 9.44 -3.01 1.38
CA LEU A 112 9.11 -3.31 2.78
C LEU A 112 9.68 -4.64 3.29
N SER A 113 10.11 -5.52 2.40
CA SER A 113 10.68 -6.82 2.75
C SER A 113 12.21 -6.81 2.78
N HIS A 114 12.88 -5.74 2.41
CA HIS A 114 14.33 -5.61 2.56
C HIS A 114 14.62 -4.81 3.84
N PRO A 115 15.24 -5.42 4.86
CA PRO A 115 15.65 -4.68 6.04
C PRO A 115 16.74 -3.69 5.61
N VAL A 116 16.41 -2.42 5.56
CA VAL A 116 17.41 -1.35 5.56
C VAL A 116 17.84 -1.23 7.01
N GLN A 117 19.04 -1.73 7.32
CA GLN A 117 19.57 -1.71 8.67
C GLN A 117 19.54 -0.29 9.25
N GLY A 118 19.06 -0.16 10.48
CA GLY A 118 19.06 1.10 11.23
C GLY A 118 17.79 1.94 11.12
N ILE A 119 16.79 1.55 10.30
CA ILE A 119 15.53 2.32 10.14
C ILE A 119 14.26 1.52 10.43
N GLU A 120 14.40 0.35 11.05
CA GLU A 120 13.25 -0.52 11.34
C GLU A 120 12.14 0.23 12.10
N ASN A 121 12.51 1.11 13.02
CA ASN A 121 11.55 1.90 13.80
C ASN A 121 10.84 2.95 12.94
N VAL A 122 11.58 3.63 12.04
CA VAL A 122 11.00 4.67 11.15
C VAL A 122 10.06 4.03 10.14
N VAL A 123 10.48 2.93 9.51
CA VAL A 123 9.64 2.15 8.58
C VAL A 123 8.41 1.62 9.31
N THR A 124 8.57 1.08 10.51
CA THR A 124 7.46 0.55 11.31
C THR A 124 6.46 1.66 11.66
N ALA A 125 6.93 2.83 12.11
CA ALA A 125 6.05 3.95 12.44
C ALA A 125 5.27 4.46 11.22
N ARG A 126 5.94 4.59 10.06
CA ARG A 126 5.29 4.99 8.80
C ARG A 126 4.29 3.94 8.31
N LEU A 127 4.61 2.65 8.44
CA LEU A 127 3.68 1.58 8.13
C LEU A 127 2.43 1.64 9.01
N VAL A 128 2.60 1.81 10.33
CA VAL A 128 1.48 1.92 11.27
C VAL A 128 0.59 3.09 10.87
N GLN A 129 1.16 4.27 10.59
CA GLN A 129 0.38 5.43 10.16
C GLN A 129 -0.33 5.17 8.83
N ALA A 130 0.37 4.66 7.82
CA ALA A 130 -0.22 4.38 6.51
C ALA A 130 -1.37 3.35 6.59
N PHE A 131 -1.23 2.34 7.47
CA PHE A 131 -2.32 1.39 7.71
C PHE A 131 -3.49 2.03 8.44
N SER A 132 -3.26 2.92 9.41
CA SER A 132 -4.35 3.64 10.10
C SER A 132 -5.14 4.53 9.16
N ASP A 133 -4.44 5.34 8.35
CA ASP A 133 -5.08 6.20 7.35
C ASP A 133 -5.86 5.36 6.32
N PHE A 134 -5.34 4.19 5.97
CA PHE A 134 -6.00 3.28 5.04
C PHE A 134 -7.24 2.61 5.67
N GLU A 135 -7.18 2.24 6.95
CA GLU A 135 -8.32 1.68 7.70
C GLU A 135 -9.48 2.66 7.73
N GLU A 136 -9.24 3.93 8.07
CA GLU A 136 -10.27 4.97 8.12
C GLU A 136 -10.94 5.18 6.75
N ARG A 137 -10.13 5.32 5.70
CA ARG A 137 -10.63 5.53 4.34
C ARG A 137 -11.39 4.32 3.81
N LEU A 138 -10.91 3.10 4.12
CA LEU A 138 -11.57 1.86 3.70
C LEU A 138 -12.89 1.67 4.43
N ALA A 139 -12.99 2.02 5.73
CA ALA A 139 -14.22 1.96 6.49
C ALA A 139 -15.32 2.83 5.86
N VAL A 140 -14.99 4.05 5.42
CA VAL A 140 -15.95 4.92 4.70
C VAL A 140 -16.47 4.27 3.41
N LEU A 141 -15.62 3.55 2.68
CA LEU A 141 -16.05 2.84 1.46
C LEU A 141 -16.91 1.63 1.76
N VAL A 142 -16.60 0.90 2.83
CA VAL A 142 -17.38 -0.25 3.29
C VAL A 142 -18.76 0.18 3.78
N GLU A 143 -18.84 1.25 4.58
CA GLU A 143 -20.11 1.78 5.10
C GLU A 143 -21.11 2.07 3.98
N ARG A 144 -20.64 2.63 2.86
CA ARG A 144 -21.48 2.90 1.68
C ARG A 144 -22.02 1.64 1.01
N ARG A 145 -21.46 0.48 1.29
CA ARG A 145 -21.88 -0.83 0.76
C ARG A 145 -22.78 -1.61 1.70
N LEU A 146 -22.87 -1.19 2.96
CA LEU A 146 -23.76 -1.86 3.92
C LEU A 146 -25.22 -1.64 3.53
N PRO A 147 -26.11 -2.63 3.78
CA PRO A 147 -27.53 -2.47 3.56
C PRO A 147 -28.08 -1.26 4.32
N PRO A 148 -29.05 -0.51 3.75
CA PRO A 148 -29.69 0.58 4.46
C PRO A 148 -30.32 0.10 5.76
N GLY A 149 -30.09 0.82 6.86
CA GLY A 149 -30.61 0.46 8.18
C GLY A 149 -29.80 -0.60 8.94
N THR A 150 -28.60 -0.92 8.46
CA THR A 150 -27.66 -1.76 9.25
C THR A 150 -27.41 -1.10 10.61
N PRO A 151 -27.67 -1.80 11.76
CA PRO A 151 -27.33 -1.28 13.07
C PRO A 151 -25.85 -1.01 13.20
N ASP A 152 -25.46 0.09 13.85
CA ASP A 152 -24.05 0.47 14.07
C ASP A 152 -23.20 0.33 12.80
N ALA A 153 -23.70 0.89 11.67
CA ALA A 153 -23.08 0.74 10.36
C ALA A 153 -21.62 1.23 10.33
N ASP A 154 -21.32 2.30 11.02
CA ASP A 154 -19.99 2.86 11.20
C ASP A 154 -19.05 1.87 11.91
N LEU A 155 -19.48 1.28 13.02
CA LEU A 155 -18.73 0.25 13.74
C LEU A 155 -18.54 -1.01 12.88
N THR A 156 -19.61 -1.47 12.23
CA THR A 156 -19.56 -2.65 11.34
C THR A 156 -18.54 -2.43 10.21
N ALA A 157 -18.58 -1.28 9.57
CA ALA A 157 -17.65 -0.92 8.50
C ALA A 157 -16.19 -0.83 9.00
N ALA A 158 -15.98 -0.22 10.16
CA ALA A 158 -14.66 -0.13 10.78
C ALA A 158 -14.09 -1.52 11.11
N VAL A 159 -14.90 -2.41 11.70
CA VAL A 159 -14.48 -3.78 12.02
C VAL A 159 -14.11 -4.56 10.76
N ILE A 160 -14.89 -4.47 9.69
CA ILE A 160 -14.59 -5.12 8.41
C ILE A 160 -13.27 -4.62 7.84
N ALA A 161 -13.06 -3.30 7.80
CA ALA A 161 -11.84 -2.68 7.29
C ALA A 161 -10.61 -3.11 8.10
N CYS A 162 -10.68 -2.99 9.44
CA CYS A 162 -9.61 -3.38 10.35
C CYS A 162 -9.28 -4.86 10.25
N ALA A 163 -10.27 -5.74 10.18
CA ALA A 163 -10.08 -7.19 10.08
C ALA A 163 -9.35 -7.56 8.77
N ALA A 164 -9.82 -7.03 7.62
CA ALA A 164 -9.21 -7.28 6.33
C ALA A 164 -7.74 -6.79 6.28
N LEU A 165 -7.46 -5.57 6.77
CA LEU A 165 -6.10 -5.03 6.80
C LEU A 165 -5.22 -5.70 7.86
N SER A 166 -5.79 -6.23 8.94
CA SER A 166 -5.06 -7.07 9.89
C SER A 166 -4.59 -8.38 9.27
N ALA A 167 -5.39 -8.99 8.40
CA ALA A 167 -4.97 -10.16 7.62
C ALA A 167 -3.80 -9.82 6.67
N VAL A 168 -3.85 -8.66 5.99
CA VAL A 168 -2.73 -8.16 5.17
C VAL A 168 -1.48 -7.97 6.02
N ARG A 169 -1.58 -7.29 7.16
CA ARG A 169 -0.45 -7.09 8.10
C ARG A 169 0.15 -8.40 8.59
N ALA A 170 -0.68 -9.40 8.89
CA ALA A 170 -0.23 -10.72 9.30
C ALA A 170 0.61 -11.40 8.21
N VAL A 171 0.16 -11.34 6.95
CA VAL A 171 0.90 -11.87 5.80
C VAL A 171 2.25 -11.17 5.64
N LEU A 172 2.29 -9.84 5.70
CA LEU A 172 3.53 -9.07 5.57
C LEU A 172 4.54 -9.43 6.66
N ARG A 173 4.10 -9.51 7.93
CA ARG A 173 4.96 -9.92 9.06
C ARG A 173 5.48 -11.34 8.88
N THR A 174 4.62 -12.28 8.49
CA THR A 174 5.01 -13.68 8.28
C THR A 174 6.01 -13.82 7.13
N ARG A 175 5.79 -13.10 6.04
CA ARG A 175 6.73 -13.06 4.90
C ARG A 175 8.10 -12.52 5.32
N ARG A 176 8.13 -11.42 6.10
CA ARG A 176 9.38 -10.86 6.62
C ARG A 176 10.15 -11.88 7.48
N ALA A 177 9.46 -12.55 8.41
CA ALA A 177 10.06 -13.57 9.26
C ALA A 177 10.61 -14.75 8.44
N ARG A 178 9.84 -15.26 7.47
CA ARG A 178 10.26 -16.36 6.59
C ARG A 178 11.48 -16.02 5.73
N ARG A 179 11.52 -14.79 5.16
CA ARG A 179 12.70 -14.33 4.41
C ARG A 179 13.95 -14.25 5.26
N ALA A 180 13.85 -13.78 6.50
CA ALA A 180 14.98 -13.79 7.44
C ALA A 180 15.51 -15.20 7.69
N SER A 181 14.67 -16.23 7.49
CA SER A 181 15.05 -17.66 7.58
C SER A 181 15.38 -18.28 6.22
N GLY A 182 15.58 -17.49 5.17
CA GLY A 182 15.95 -17.96 3.83
C GLY A 182 14.79 -18.57 3.01
N LEU A 183 13.55 -18.49 3.51
CA LEU A 183 12.36 -18.99 2.80
C LEU A 183 11.74 -17.88 1.94
N THR A 184 11.56 -18.14 0.66
CA THR A 184 10.87 -17.23 -0.25
C THR A 184 9.43 -17.71 -0.45
N ASP A 185 8.46 -16.87 -0.09
CA ASP A 185 7.03 -17.09 -0.35
C ASP A 185 6.54 -15.89 -1.18
N THR A 186 6.40 -16.10 -2.48
CA THR A 186 5.98 -15.09 -3.45
C THR A 186 4.56 -15.39 -3.96
N GLY A 187 3.85 -14.34 -4.43
CA GLY A 187 2.51 -14.51 -5.01
C GLY A 187 1.35 -14.32 -4.01
N PRO A 188 0.09 -14.45 -4.46
CA PRO A 188 -1.11 -14.14 -3.69
C PRO A 188 -1.53 -15.22 -2.67
N ALA A 189 -0.98 -16.44 -2.76
CA ALA A 189 -1.43 -17.58 -1.96
C ALA A 189 -1.46 -17.35 -0.43
N PRO A 190 -0.50 -16.68 0.21
CA PRO A 190 -0.58 -16.37 1.64
C PRO A 190 -1.73 -15.43 1.97
N LEU A 191 -2.02 -14.47 1.12
CA LEU A 191 -3.12 -13.53 1.31
C LEU A 191 -4.48 -14.21 1.14
N LEU A 192 -4.62 -15.08 0.15
CA LEU A 192 -5.80 -15.93 -0.01
C LEU A 192 -6.06 -16.80 1.23
N ARG A 193 -5.01 -17.42 1.79
CA ARG A 193 -5.15 -18.21 3.02
C ARG A 193 -5.55 -17.34 4.22
N ALA A 194 -4.96 -16.16 4.37
CA ALA A 194 -5.29 -15.25 5.46
C ALA A 194 -6.76 -14.80 5.42
N PHE A 195 -7.27 -14.48 4.23
CA PHE A 195 -8.70 -14.15 4.05
C PHE A 195 -9.61 -15.36 4.25
N GLY A 196 -9.18 -16.57 3.86
CA GLY A 196 -9.89 -17.80 4.16
C GLY A 196 -10.05 -18.04 5.66
N ILE A 197 -8.98 -17.82 6.44
CA ILE A 197 -9.03 -17.90 7.91
C ILE A 197 -9.99 -16.86 8.48
N LEU A 198 -9.92 -15.61 8.00
CA LEU A 198 -10.80 -14.53 8.46
C LEU A 198 -12.29 -14.86 8.23
N ARG A 199 -12.63 -15.39 7.05
CA ARG A 199 -14.02 -15.84 6.74
C ARG A 199 -14.48 -16.98 7.63
N ALA A 200 -13.60 -17.96 7.90
CA ALA A 200 -13.94 -19.09 8.76
C ALA A 200 -14.26 -18.67 10.20
N ILE A 201 -13.54 -17.66 10.74
CA ILE A 201 -13.83 -17.10 12.08
C ILE A 201 -15.21 -16.46 12.09
N GLY A 202 -15.57 -15.67 11.08
CA GLY A 202 -16.89 -15.03 11.00
C GLY A 202 -18.07 -16.00 10.80
N SER A 203 -17.82 -17.15 10.17
CA SER A 203 -18.87 -18.16 9.94
C SER A 203 -19.16 -19.03 11.15
N SER A 204 -18.26 -19.08 12.14
CA SER A 204 -18.40 -19.95 13.32
C SER A 204 -19.40 -19.44 14.36
N GLU A 205 -19.87 -18.19 14.25
CA GLU A 205 -20.81 -17.58 15.20
C GLU A 205 -22.30 -17.72 14.78
N GLN A 206 -22.59 -18.35 13.65
CA GLN A 206 -23.96 -18.50 13.12
C GLN A 206 -24.54 -19.91 13.32
N SER A 207 -23.93 -20.76 14.13
CA SER A 207 -24.38 -22.08 14.52
C SER A 207 -24.63 -22.16 16.02
#